data_5adf0c520aa7ce19154ae637fc78cb6a
#
_entry.id   5adf0c520aa7ce19154ae637fc78cb6a
#
_cell.length_a   1.000
_cell.length_b   1.000
_cell.length_c   1.000
_cell.angle_alpha   90.00
_cell.angle_beta   90.00
_cell.angle_gamma   90.00
#
_symmetry.space_group_name_H-M   'P 1'
#
loop_
_entity.id
_entity.type
_entity.pdbx_description
1 polymer ?
#
loop_
_entity_poly.entity_id
_entity_poly.type
_entity_poly.pdbx_seq_one_letter_code
_entity_poly.pdbx_strand_id
1 'polypeptide(L)'
;MNGSEEEKMSKENPLKFLGIISAFNPNYNNTSVYFELEDNLFLIDCGGGIFNSLLSLKLLEKYLHLNVLITHTHPDHIASLGQLILYCYYQLSKKITLIFPQPEIISNLLDYMGIRNEIYTLKTPQDFVNYLSKLTVISLEQVHVNELPCFGYLIYLNNITFYYSGDSKSIPLYILTKFLEGEIDFLFQDTCSENHNHHPHLSIKELSEQIPPSKRKQVYCIHIDERFDINLAKNLGFNIP
;
A
#
# COMPACT_ATOMS: atom_id res chain seq x y z
N MET A 1 -29.88 -31.23 18.29
CA MET A 1 -28.57 -30.62 18.25
C MET A 1 -28.52 -29.78 16.97
N ASN A 2 -28.87 -28.53 17.08
CA ASN A 2 -28.81 -27.59 15.95
C ASN A 2 -27.50 -26.82 16.09
N GLY A 3 -26.51 -27.24 15.33
CA GLY A 3 -25.31 -26.42 15.10
C GLY A 3 -25.69 -25.33 14.13
N SER A 4 -25.81 -24.10 14.63
CA SER A 4 -25.86 -22.93 13.79
C SER A 4 -24.51 -22.79 13.10
N GLU A 5 -24.43 -23.16 11.82
CA GLU A 5 -23.39 -22.67 10.91
C GLU A 5 -23.60 -21.15 10.82
N GLU A 6 -22.85 -20.39 11.58
CA GLU A 6 -22.68 -18.97 11.32
C GLU A 6 -22.06 -18.86 9.92
N GLU A 7 -22.85 -18.47 8.94
CA GLU A 7 -22.38 -18.03 7.64
C GLU A 7 -21.33 -16.93 7.89
N LYS A 8 -20.07 -17.28 7.73
CA LYS A 8 -18.96 -16.33 7.78
C LYS A 8 -19.17 -15.39 6.61
N MET A 9 -19.83 -14.24 6.85
CA MET A 9 -19.95 -13.18 5.84
C MET A 9 -18.58 -12.96 5.21
N SER A 10 -18.51 -13.08 3.88
CA SER A 10 -17.24 -12.84 3.17
C SER A 10 -16.82 -11.40 3.41
N LYS A 11 -15.64 -11.23 4.00
CA LYS A 11 -15.05 -9.90 4.17
C LYS A 11 -14.78 -9.30 2.79
N GLU A 12 -15.07 -8.01 2.64
CA GLU A 12 -14.79 -7.28 1.41
C GLU A 12 -13.41 -6.61 1.47
N ASN A 13 -12.80 -6.45 0.29
CA ASN A 13 -11.54 -5.73 0.15
C ASN A 13 -11.69 -4.28 0.64
N PRO A 14 -10.91 -3.84 1.66
CA PRO A 14 -11.02 -2.49 2.19
C PRO A 14 -10.33 -1.42 1.35
N LEU A 15 -9.45 -1.80 0.41
CA LEU A 15 -8.63 -0.87 -0.37
C LEU A 15 -9.31 -0.44 -1.66
N LYS A 16 -9.20 0.86 -1.95
CA LYS A 16 -9.59 1.49 -3.21
C LYS A 16 -8.33 1.90 -3.96
N PHE A 17 -8.23 1.51 -5.22
CA PHE A 17 -7.01 1.68 -6.01
C PHE A 17 -7.04 2.97 -6.83
N LEU A 18 -5.94 3.73 -6.78
CA LEU A 18 -5.69 4.91 -7.62
C LEU A 18 -4.75 4.58 -8.79
N GLY A 19 -3.98 3.51 -8.64
CA GLY A 19 -3.10 2.93 -9.64
C GLY A 19 -2.55 1.60 -9.16
N ILE A 20 -2.14 0.75 -10.11
CA ILE A 20 -1.62 -0.62 -9.82
C ILE A 20 -0.35 -0.94 -10.60
N ILE A 21 0.19 0.02 -11.32
CA ILE A 21 1.28 -0.19 -12.28
C ILE A 21 2.62 0.25 -11.67
N SER A 22 3.68 -0.47 -12.04
CA SER A 22 5.06 -0.14 -11.69
C SER A 22 5.58 1.11 -12.41
N ALA A 23 6.86 1.48 -12.20
CA ALA A 23 7.45 2.77 -12.53
C ALA A 23 7.26 3.26 -13.98
N PHE A 24 7.29 2.36 -14.97
CA PHE A 24 7.60 2.76 -16.35
C PHE A 24 6.43 2.74 -17.35
N ASN A 25 5.20 2.53 -16.92
CA ASN A 25 4.05 2.59 -17.81
C ASN A 25 3.38 3.99 -17.77
N PRO A 26 3.53 4.81 -18.84
CA PRO A 26 3.04 6.19 -18.85
C PRO A 26 1.52 6.32 -18.99
N ASN A 27 0.81 5.23 -19.31
CA ASN A 27 -0.63 5.25 -19.57
C ASN A 27 -1.48 5.07 -18.31
N TYR A 28 -0.83 4.73 -17.19
CA TYR A 28 -1.53 4.44 -15.94
C TYR A 28 -0.79 5.10 -14.76
N ASN A 29 -1.53 5.35 -13.70
CA ASN A 29 -0.92 5.84 -12.46
C ASN A 29 -0.07 4.77 -11.79
N ASN A 30 0.98 5.21 -11.13
CA ASN A 30 1.78 4.35 -10.27
C ASN A 30 0.94 3.72 -9.16
N THR A 31 1.42 2.62 -8.61
CA THR A 31 0.73 1.87 -7.56
C THR A 31 0.49 2.74 -6.33
N SER A 32 -0.78 2.95 -6.03
CA SER A 32 -1.23 3.65 -4.83
C SER A 32 -2.65 3.25 -4.49
N VAL A 33 -2.96 3.19 -3.21
CA VAL A 33 -4.26 2.78 -2.69
C VAL A 33 -4.69 3.69 -1.56
N TYR A 34 -5.99 3.75 -1.30
CA TYR A 34 -6.49 4.39 -0.10
C TYR A 34 -7.56 3.56 0.59
N PHE A 35 -7.73 3.81 1.87
CA PHE A 35 -8.85 3.35 2.68
C PHE A 35 -9.33 4.47 3.60
N GLU A 36 -10.52 4.30 4.12
CA GLU A 36 -11.23 5.31 4.90
C GLU A 36 -11.51 4.79 6.31
N LEU A 37 -11.32 5.63 7.31
CA LEU A 37 -11.75 5.35 8.67
C LEU A 37 -12.25 6.64 9.32
N GLU A 38 -13.56 6.71 9.57
CA GLU A 38 -14.21 7.91 10.11
C GLU A 38 -13.90 9.16 9.23
N ASP A 39 -13.42 10.25 9.80
CA ASP A 39 -13.04 11.46 9.06
C ASP A 39 -11.59 11.43 8.50
N ASN A 40 -10.97 10.24 8.48
CA ASN A 40 -9.60 10.05 8.02
C ASN A 40 -9.56 9.36 6.66
N LEU A 41 -8.76 9.92 5.76
CA LEU A 41 -8.28 9.24 4.56
C LEU A 41 -6.86 8.73 4.81
N PHE A 42 -6.64 7.46 4.56
CA PHE A 42 -5.32 6.82 4.57
C PHE A 42 -4.92 6.50 3.14
N LEU A 43 -3.85 7.11 2.67
CA LEU A 43 -3.21 6.82 1.39
C LEU A 43 -1.98 5.95 1.63
N ILE A 44 -1.73 4.96 0.79
CA ILE A 44 -0.45 4.24 0.76
C ILE A 44 0.24 4.63 -0.54
N ASP A 45 1.37 5.29 -0.41
CA ASP A 45 2.18 5.90 -1.46
C ASP A 45 1.48 7.03 -2.25
N CYS A 46 2.29 7.92 -2.84
CA CYS A 46 1.83 9.06 -3.64
C CYS A 46 2.75 9.26 -4.85
N GLY A 47 2.80 8.25 -5.72
CA GLY A 47 3.59 8.23 -6.95
C GLY A 47 3.07 9.13 -8.05
N GLY A 48 3.57 8.95 -9.26
CA GLY A 48 3.18 9.73 -10.44
C GLY A 48 1.69 9.63 -10.75
N GLY A 49 1.03 10.75 -10.98
CA GLY A 49 -0.40 10.84 -11.31
C GLY A 49 -1.36 10.79 -10.12
N ILE A 50 -0.91 10.37 -8.94
CA ILE A 50 -1.78 10.13 -7.78
C ILE A 50 -2.40 11.44 -7.25
N PHE A 51 -1.63 12.53 -7.18
CA PHE A 51 -2.17 13.83 -6.79
C PHE A 51 -3.34 14.26 -7.69
N ASN A 52 -3.22 14.09 -9.00
CA ASN A 52 -4.30 14.41 -9.96
C ASN A 52 -5.54 13.53 -9.74
N SER A 53 -5.36 12.27 -9.43
CA SER A 53 -6.48 11.36 -9.12
C SER A 53 -7.20 11.77 -7.85
N LEU A 54 -6.47 12.12 -6.78
CA LEU A 54 -7.05 12.60 -5.53
C LEU A 54 -7.89 13.87 -5.74
N LEU A 55 -7.41 14.81 -6.57
CA LEU A 55 -8.16 16.01 -6.95
C LEU A 55 -9.43 15.67 -7.75
N SER A 56 -9.29 14.86 -8.79
CA SER A 56 -10.40 14.48 -9.68
C SER A 56 -11.53 13.77 -8.93
N LEU A 57 -11.19 12.96 -7.94
CA LEU A 57 -12.13 12.25 -7.07
C LEU A 57 -12.63 13.10 -5.89
N LYS A 58 -12.14 14.34 -5.75
CA LYS A 58 -12.47 15.28 -4.65
C LYS A 58 -12.25 14.70 -3.26
N LEU A 59 -11.24 13.83 -3.11
CA LEU A 59 -10.96 13.14 -1.85
C LEU A 59 -10.32 14.08 -0.82
N LEU A 60 -9.56 15.08 -1.27
CA LEU A 60 -8.82 15.98 -0.37
C LEU A 60 -9.73 16.93 0.42
N GLU A 61 -10.88 17.30 -0.13
CA GLU A 61 -11.89 18.14 0.53
C GLU A 61 -12.82 17.33 1.44
N LYS A 62 -13.05 16.06 1.10
CA LYS A 62 -14.03 15.20 1.77
C LYS A 62 -13.64 14.86 3.20
N TYR A 63 -12.33 14.65 3.49
CA TYR A 63 -11.86 14.18 4.79
C TYR A 63 -11.17 15.30 5.58
N LEU A 64 -11.33 15.29 6.90
CA LEU A 64 -10.65 16.24 7.79
C LEU A 64 -9.15 15.95 7.87
N HIS A 65 -8.78 14.67 7.93
CA HIS A 65 -7.40 14.23 8.11
C HIS A 65 -6.93 13.39 6.91
N LEU A 66 -5.79 13.74 6.36
CA LEU A 66 -5.09 12.95 5.35
C LEU A 66 -3.81 12.37 5.95
N ASN A 67 -3.70 11.06 5.92
CA ASN A 67 -2.55 10.30 6.41
C ASN A 67 -1.93 9.55 5.24
N VAL A 68 -0.63 9.68 5.02
CA VAL A 68 0.10 9.03 3.93
C VAL A 68 1.11 8.06 4.52
N LEU A 69 0.88 6.77 4.33
CA LEU A 69 1.87 5.72 4.61
C LEU A 69 2.79 5.65 3.39
N ILE A 70 4.09 5.73 3.61
CA ILE A 70 5.10 5.67 2.55
C ILE A 70 5.81 4.33 2.67
N THR A 71 5.85 3.54 1.59
CA THR A 71 6.55 2.26 1.58
C THR A 71 8.05 2.44 1.41
N HIS A 72 8.46 3.29 0.49
CA HIS A 72 9.85 3.68 0.22
C HIS A 72 9.92 4.93 -0.67
N THR A 73 11.13 5.36 -1.01
CA THR A 73 11.34 6.66 -1.64
C THR A 73 11.66 6.61 -3.14
N HIS A 74 11.37 5.53 -3.86
CA HIS A 74 11.43 5.55 -5.32
C HIS A 74 10.42 6.55 -5.90
N PRO A 75 10.72 7.16 -7.07
CA PRO A 75 9.86 8.19 -7.66
C PRO A 75 8.42 7.73 -7.93
N ASP A 76 8.22 6.49 -8.32
CA ASP A 76 6.89 5.92 -8.58
C ASP A 76 6.05 5.72 -7.30
N HIS A 77 6.63 5.90 -6.11
CA HIS A 77 5.93 5.87 -4.84
C HIS A 77 5.76 7.23 -4.18
N ILE A 78 6.56 8.25 -4.58
CA ILE A 78 6.54 9.57 -3.91
C ILE A 78 6.55 10.77 -4.86
N ALA A 79 6.56 10.61 -6.19
CA ALA A 79 6.74 11.73 -7.12
C ALA A 79 5.69 12.85 -6.96
N SER A 80 4.46 12.54 -6.59
CA SER A 80 3.41 13.53 -6.36
C SER A 80 3.29 14.00 -4.91
N LEU A 81 4.09 13.46 -3.98
CA LEU A 81 3.96 13.74 -2.54
C LEU A 81 4.18 15.23 -2.21
N GLY A 82 5.19 15.84 -2.80
CA GLY A 82 5.46 17.27 -2.60
C GLY A 82 4.30 18.15 -3.05
N GLN A 83 3.70 17.86 -4.19
CA GLN A 83 2.52 18.60 -4.69
C GLN A 83 1.33 18.43 -3.74
N LEU A 84 1.10 17.21 -3.24
CA LEU A 84 0.04 16.91 -2.30
C LEU A 84 0.18 17.73 -1.00
N ILE A 85 1.39 17.75 -0.41
CA ILE A 85 1.69 18.52 0.81
C ILE A 85 1.39 20.01 0.60
N LEU A 86 1.97 20.60 -0.47
CA LEU A 86 1.84 22.02 -0.76
C LEU A 86 0.37 22.41 -1.04
N TYR A 87 -0.35 21.60 -1.81
CA TYR A 87 -1.76 21.85 -2.10
C TYR A 87 -2.62 21.78 -0.83
N CYS A 88 -2.48 20.74 -0.02
CA CYS A 88 -3.26 20.61 1.21
C CYS A 88 -3.00 21.78 2.15
N TYR A 89 -1.76 22.20 2.30
CA TYR A 89 -1.41 23.32 3.18
C TYR A 89 -1.90 24.67 2.66
N TYR A 90 -1.56 25.03 1.40
CA TYR A 90 -1.83 26.38 0.88
C TYR A 90 -3.24 26.55 0.33
N GLN A 91 -3.87 25.52 -0.21
CA GLN A 91 -5.22 25.62 -0.79
C GLN A 91 -6.31 25.18 0.17
N LEU A 92 -6.04 24.19 1.02
CA LEU A 92 -7.04 23.62 1.92
C LEU A 92 -6.81 23.98 3.40
N SER A 93 -5.72 24.68 3.74
CA SER A 93 -5.30 24.99 5.12
C SER A 93 -5.21 23.75 6.00
N LYS A 94 -4.81 22.61 5.42
CA LYS A 94 -4.67 21.31 6.09
C LYS A 94 -3.22 20.87 6.12
N LYS A 95 -2.72 20.47 7.31
CA LYS A 95 -1.47 19.71 7.42
C LYS A 95 -1.78 18.24 7.25
N ILE A 96 -1.05 17.56 6.37
CA ILE A 96 -1.15 16.11 6.23
C ILE A 96 -0.16 15.41 7.16
N THR A 97 -0.45 14.17 7.53
CA THR A 97 0.44 13.33 8.32
C THR A 97 1.13 12.33 7.42
N LEU A 98 2.46 12.34 7.42
CA LEU A 98 3.30 11.36 6.74
C LEU A 98 3.73 10.31 7.75
N ILE A 99 3.63 9.04 7.38
CA ILE A 99 3.94 7.90 8.24
C ILE A 99 5.02 7.06 7.56
N PHE A 100 6.21 7.02 8.17
CA PHE A 100 7.34 6.25 7.66
C PHE A 100 8.23 5.76 8.81
N PRO A 101 8.77 4.52 8.78
CA PRO A 101 9.57 3.99 9.88
C PRO A 101 10.86 4.74 10.18
N GLN A 102 11.43 5.40 9.17
CA GLN A 102 12.67 6.20 9.27
C GLN A 102 12.39 7.66 8.86
N PRO A 103 11.72 8.45 9.72
CA PRO A 103 11.16 9.76 9.36
C PRO A 103 12.20 10.77 8.89
N GLU A 104 13.45 10.66 9.32
CA GLU A 104 14.56 11.53 8.90
C GLU A 104 14.84 11.46 7.39
N ILE A 105 14.61 10.31 6.74
CA ILE A 105 14.78 10.17 5.29
C ILE A 105 13.76 11.05 4.55
N ILE A 106 12.50 10.99 4.97
CA ILE A 106 11.43 11.80 4.36
C ILE A 106 11.65 13.28 4.64
N SER A 107 12.05 13.65 5.87
CA SER A 107 12.35 15.03 6.22
C SER A 107 13.47 15.61 5.34
N ASN A 108 14.58 14.90 5.21
CA ASN A 108 15.70 15.34 4.38
C ASN A 108 15.29 15.49 2.89
N LEU A 109 14.54 14.52 2.36
CA LEU A 109 14.05 14.59 0.99
C LEU A 109 13.18 15.82 0.75
N LEU A 110 12.23 16.08 1.64
CA LEU A 110 11.33 17.23 1.53
C LEU A 110 12.07 18.56 1.72
N ASP A 111 13.08 18.62 2.58
CA ASP A 111 13.94 19.79 2.74
C ASP A 111 14.68 20.13 1.44
N TYR A 112 15.23 19.13 0.72
CA TYR A 112 15.84 19.33 -0.61
C TYR A 112 14.83 19.83 -1.66
N MET A 113 13.53 19.51 -1.50
CA MET A 113 12.44 20.03 -2.33
C MET A 113 11.96 21.42 -1.88
N GLY A 114 12.53 22.00 -0.82
CA GLY A 114 12.09 23.28 -0.24
C GLY A 114 10.78 23.21 0.56
N ILE A 115 10.39 22.04 0.99
CA ILE A 115 9.15 21.76 1.75
C ILE A 115 9.50 21.65 3.23
N ARG A 116 9.18 22.71 4.00
CA ARG A 116 9.55 22.81 5.40
C ARG A 116 8.66 21.95 6.30
N ASN A 117 9.19 21.49 7.41
CA ASN A 117 8.51 20.63 8.39
C ASN A 117 7.33 21.29 9.13
N GLU A 118 7.20 22.63 9.05
CA GLU A 118 6.04 23.30 9.64
C GLU A 118 4.73 23.06 8.90
N ILE A 119 4.78 22.60 7.63
CA ILE A 119 3.58 22.45 6.79
C ILE A 119 3.04 21.03 6.68
N TYR A 120 3.71 20.05 7.27
CA TYR A 120 3.25 18.67 7.40
C TYR A 120 3.54 18.14 8.81
N THR A 121 3.04 16.96 9.13
CA THR A 121 3.38 16.22 10.36
C THR A 121 4.06 14.91 9.95
N LEU A 122 5.14 14.54 10.63
CA LEU A 122 5.89 13.31 10.37
C LEU A 122 5.79 12.41 11.60
N LYS A 123 5.45 11.15 11.40
CA LYS A 123 5.27 10.13 12.44
C LYS A 123 5.88 8.79 12.02
N THR A 124 6.22 7.97 13.00
CA THR A 124 6.47 6.55 12.79
C THR A 124 5.15 5.75 12.88
N PRO A 125 5.08 4.52 12.33
CA PRO A 125 3.92 3.65 12.56
C PRO A 125 3.63 3.41 14.04
N GLN A 126 4.66 3.34 14.90
CA GLN A 126 4.54 3.15 16.34
C GLN A 126 3.86 4.33 17.03
N ASP A 127 4.16 5.56 16.61
CA ASP A 127 3.50 6.78 17.14
C ASP A 127 2.02 6.84 16.77
N PHE A 128 1.65 6.08 15.74
CA PHE A 128 0.30 6.08 15.18
C PHE A 128 -0.64 5.05 15.83
N VAL A 129 -0.11 3.97 16.43
CA VAL A 129 -0.87 2.83 17.00
C VAL A 129 -1.96 3.27 18.01
N ASN A 130 -1.76 4.37 18.71
CA ASN A 130 -2.72 4.86 19.72
C ASN A 130 -3.65 5.98 19.21
N TYR A 131 -3.55 6.34 17.93
CA TYR A 131 -4.28 7.50 17.41
C TYR A 131 -5.74 7.20 17.09
N LEU A 132 -6.04 5.98 16.61
CA LEU A 132 -7.40 5.51 16.33
C LEU A 132 -7.59 4.11 16.90
N SER A 133 -8.59 3.92 17.75
CA SER A 133 -8.85 2.65 18.45
C SER A 133 -9.15 1.46 17.54
N LYS A 134 -9.48 1.72 16.26
CA LYS A 134 -9.87 0.72 15.27
C LYS A 134 -8.82 0.47 14.18
N LEU A 135 -7.64 1.08 14.33
CA LEU A 135 -6.56 0.97 13.36
C LEU A 135 -5.25 0.66 14.06
N THR A 136 -4.57 -0.39 13.61
CA THR A 136 -3.18 -0.66 13.96
C THR A 136 -2.37 -0.86 12.68
N VAL A 137 -1.23 -0.21 12.60
CA VAL A 137 -0.29 -0.29 11.47
C VAL A 137 1.05 -0.80 11.97
N ILE A 138 1.52 -1.90 11.40
CA ILE A 138 2.82 -2.50 11.70
C ILE A 138 3.65 -2.48 10.42
N SER A 139 4.81 -1.82 10.45
CA SER A 139 5.76 -1.83 9.34
C SER A 139 6.66 -3.08 9.41
N LEU A 140 6.94 -3.62 8.23
CA LEU A 140 7.82 -4.77 8.05
C LEU A 140 8.82 -4.44 6.96
N GLU A 141 10.12 -4.52 7.27
CA GLU A 141 11.17 -4.31 6.30
C GLU A 141 11.09 -5.33 5.17
N GLN A 142 11.28 -4.88 3.93
CA GLN A 142 11.16 -5.67 2.72
C GLN A 142 12.49 -5.84 2.02
N VAL A 143 12.66 -7.00 1.38
CA VAL A 143 13.78 -7.25 0.46
C VAL A 143 13.40 -6.73 -0.92
N HIS A 144 13.93 -5.59 -1.30
CA HIS A 144 13.73 -4.97 -2.62
C HIS A 144 15.08 -4.59 -3.24
N VAL A 145 15.63 -3.44 -2.90
CA VAL A 145 16.96 -2.97 -3.33
C VAL A 145 17.83 -2.64 -2.12
N ASN A 146 19.17 -2.58 -2.31
CA ASN A 146 20.08 -2.31 -1.19
C ASN A 146 20.26 -0.81 -0.91
N GLU A 147 19.88 0.06 -1.85
CA GLU A 147 20.19 1.48 -1.85
C GLU A 147 19.27 2.29 -0.92
N LEU A 148 18.10 1.75 -0.59
CA LEU A 148 17.13 2.44 0.27
C LEU A 148 16.27 1.45 1.07
N PRO A 149 15.79 1.86 2.25
CA PRO A 149 14.89 1.04 3.05
C PRO A 149 13.49 0.97 2.43
N CYS A 150 12.96 -0.25 2.34
CA CYS A 150 11.62 -0.53 1.85
C CYS A 150 10.78 -1.21 2.94
N PHE A 151 9.50 -0.84 3.04
CA PHE A 151 8.59 -1.37 4.05
C PHE A 151 7.26 -1.79 3.45
N GLY A 152 6.76 -2.94 3.89
CA GLY A 152 5.37 -3.32 3.77
C GLY A 152 4.61 -3.01 5.06
N TYR A 153 3.29 -3.07 5.00
CA TYR A 153 2.43 -2.75 6.15
C TYR A 153 1.43 -3.87 6.42
N LEU A 154 1.45 -4.41 7.65
CA LEU A 154 0.38 -5.23 8.19
C LEU A 154 -0.60 -4.31 8.90
N ILE A 155 -1.83 -4.28 8.43
CA ILE A 155 -2.84 -3.32 8.88
C ILE A 155 -4.04 -4.08 9.44
N TYR A 156 -4.40 -3.75 10.68
CA TYR A 156 -5.62 -4.17 11.33
C TYR A 156 -6.59 -3.00 11.27
N LEU A 157 -7.66 -3.14 10.49
CA LEU A 157 -8.68 -2.11 10.26
C LEU A 157 -10.05 -2.68 10.66
N ASN A 158 -10.61 -2.22 11.78
CA ASN A 158 -11.82 -2.80 12.36
C ASN A 158 -11.66 -4.32 12.58
N ASN A 159 -12.44 -5.13 11.84
CA ASN A 159 -12.41 -6.60 11.86
C ASN A 159 -11.69 -7.21 10.65
N ILE A 160 -11.03 -6.40 9.83
CA ILE A 160 -10.28 -6.83 8.65
C ILE A 160 -8.80 -6.68 8.91
N THR A 161 -8.04 -7.72 8.56
CA THR A 161 -6.57 -7.71 8.61
C THR A 161 -6.03 -7.87 7.20
N PHE A 162 -5.17 -6.97 6.76
CA PHE A 162 -4.55 -7.08 5.45
C PHE A 162 -3.09 -6.69 5.47
N TYR A 163 -2.35 -7.25 4.53
CA TYR A 163 -0.95 -6.95 4.30
C TYR A 163 -0.78 -6.27 2.94
N TYR A 164 -0.06 -5.15 2.92
CA TYR A 164 0.37 -4.44 1.73
C TYR A 164 1.90 -4.48 1.64
N SER A 165 2.43 -5.12 0.58
CA SER A 165 3.86 -5.41 0.51
C SER A 165 4.74 -4.17 0.30
N GLY A 166 4.23 -3.10 -0.33
CA GLY A 166 5.12 -2.19 -1.05
C GLY A 166 5.86 -2.97 -2.12
N ASP A 167 7.03 -2.49 -2.55
CA ASP A 167 7.89 -3.24 -3.44
C ASP A 167 8.64 -4.32 -2.68
N SER A 168 8.56 -5.56 -3.14
CA SER A 168 9.11 -6.69 -2.41
C SER A 168 9.38 -7.90 -3.29
N LYS A 169 10.56 -8.45 -3.15
CA LYS A 169 10.97 -9.70 -3.81
C LYS A 169 10.34 -10.96 -3.19
N SER A 170 9.77 -10.86 -2.00
CA SER A 170 9.25 -12.03 -1.27
C SER A 170 8.15 -11.65 -0.29
N ILE A 171 7.29 -12.60 0.04
CA ILE A 171 6.38 -12.48 1.18
C ILE A 171 7.16 -12.87 2.45
N PRO A 172 7.24 -12.01 3.48
CA PRO A 172 7.88 -12.40 4.74
C PRO A 172 7.22 -13.66 5.33
N LEU A 173 8.04 -14.61 5.80
CA LEU A 173 7.55 -15.90 6.30
C LEU A 173 6.46 -15.73 7.38
N TYR A 174 6.63 -14.78 8.28
CA TYR A 174 5.64 -14.44 9.30
C TYR A 174 4.27 -14.06 8.68
N ILE A 175 4.26 -13.26 7.62
CA ILE A 175 3.04 -12.86 6.90
C ILE A 175 2.43 -14.05 6.17
N LEU A 176 3.24 -14.82 5.46
CA LEU A 176 2.77 -16.00 4.74
C LEU A 176 2.11 -17.01 5.69
N THR A 177 2.76 -17.30 6.81
CA THR A 177 2.21 -18.22 7.83
C THR A 177 0.85 -17.74 8.34
N LYS A 178 0.76 -16.49 8.80
CA LYS A 178 -0.51 -15.90 9.28
C LYS A 178 -1.61 -15.88 8.22
N PHE A 179 -1.26 -15.62 6.97
CA PHE A 179 -2.22 -15.67 5.88
C PHE A 179 -2.75 -17.09 5.62
N LEU A 180 -1.87 -18.08 5.60
CA LEU A 180 -2.26 -19.48 5.42
C LEU A 180 -3.11 -20.00 6.57
N GLU A 181 -2.86 -19.56 7.78
CA GLU A 181 -3.66 -19.85 8.99
C GLU A 181 -5.00 -19.09 9.03
N GLY A 182 -5.18 -18.08 8.17
CA GLY A 182 -6.44 -17.33 8.08
C GLY A 182 -6.53 -16.17 9.08
N GLU A 183 -5.41 -15.73 9.65
CA GLU A 183 -5.32 -14.54 10.51
C GLU A 183 -5.21 -13.24 9.71
N ILE A 184 -4.80 -13.34 8.43
CA ILE A 184 -4.79 -12.22 7.47
C ILE A 184 -5.85 -12.50 6.42
N ASP A 185 -6.74 -11.55 6.17
CA ASP A 185 -7.86 -11.69 5.25
C ASP A 185 -7.44 -11.46 3.80
N PHE A 186 -6.54 -10.49 3.55
CA PHE A 186 -6.10 -10.12 2.21
C PHE A 186 -4.59 -9.87 2.14
N LEU A 187 -3.97 -10.30 1.04
CA LEU A 187 -2.63 -9.91 0.64
C LEU A 187 -2.69 -9.01 -0.59
N PHE A 188 -1.99 -7.89 -0.54
CA PHE A 188 -1.72 -7.02 -1.68
C PHE A 188 -0.22 -7.11 -1.94
N GLN A 189 0.14 -7.90 -2.96
CA GLN A 189 1.53 -8.30 -3.20
C GLN A 189 2.05 -7.72 -4.51
N ASP A 190 3.19 -7.04 -4.42
CA ASP A 190 4.03 -6.67 -5.57
C ASP A 190 4.31 -7.92 -6.41
N THR A 191 3.93 -7.88 -7.70
CA THR A 191 3.99 -9.06 -8.56
C THR A 191 4.40 -8.68 -9.97
N CYS A 192 5.52 -9.24 -10.44
CA CYS A 192 6.03 -9.02 -11.79
C CYS A 192 5.81 -10.23 -12.71
N SER A 193 5.96 -10.00 -14.04
CA SER A 193 5.83 -11.02 -15.07
C SER A 193 6.96 -12.04 -15.09
N GLU A 194 8.19 -11.60 -14.81
CA GLU A 194 9.42 -12.35 -15.09
C GLU A 194 10.05 -12.90 -13.81
N ASN A 195 10.65 -14.09 -13.94
CA ASN A 195 11.44 -14.73 -12.89
C ASN A 195 12.92 -14.66 -13.27
N HIS A 196 13.60 -13.58 -12.89
CA HIS A 196 15.04 -13.43 -13.01
C HIS A 196 15.71 -13.43 -11.65
N ASN A 197 16.84 -14.13 -11.51
CA ASN A 197 17.58 -14.29 -10.25
C ASN A 197 17.96 -12.99 -9.52
N HIS A 198 17.88 -11.83 -10.20
CA HIS A 198 18.22 -10.52 -9.66
C HIS A 198 17.05 -9.52 -9.75
N HIS A 199 15.83 -9.98 -10.07
CA HIS A 199 14.67 -9.08 -10.11
C HIS A 199 14.27 -8.67 -8.70
N PRO A 200 14.03 -7.37 -8.43
CA PRO A 200 13.71 -6.89 -7.09
C PRO A 200 12.24 -7.11 -6.69
N HIS A 201 11.42 -7.72 -7.55
CA HIS A 201 10.00 -7.99 -7.37
C HIS A 201 9.69 -9.48 -7.41
N LEU A 202 8.61 -9.90 -6.76
CA LEU A 202 8.16 -11.30 -6.74
C LEU A 202 7.48 -11.65 -8.06
N SER A 203 7.90 -12.73 -8.73
CA SER A 203 7.24 -13.16 -9.95
C SER A 203 5.90 -13.84 -9.69
N ILE A 204 4.96 -13.76 -10.68
CA ILE A 204 3.66 -14.47 -10.60
C ILE A 204 3.86 -15.99 -10.45
N LYS A 205 4.93 -16.54 -11.00
CA LYS A 205 5.28 -17.95 -10.86
C LYS A 205 5.60 -18.29 -9.40
N GLU A 206 6.55 -17.56 -8.79
CA GLU A 206 6.95 -17.78 -7.39
C GLU A 206 5.79 -17.52 -6.43
N LEU A 207 4.95 -16.51 -6.69
CA LEU A 207 3.73 -16.26 -5.94
C LEU A 207 2.77 -17.46 -6.01
N SER A 208 2.61 -18.05 -7.21
CA SER A 208 1.73 -19.21 -7.42
C SER A 208 2.23 -20.48 -6.74
N GLU A 209 3.54 -20.61 -6.55
CA GLU A 209 4.16 -21.73 -5.82
C GLU A 209 3.97 -21.60 -4.29
N GLN A 210 3.91 -20.37 -3.76
CA GLN A 210 3.74 -20.10 -2.34
C GLN A 210 2.27 -20.12 -1.88
N ILE A 211 1.33 -19.68 -2.75
CA ILE A 211 -0.09 -19.52 -2.39
C ILE A 211 -0.92 -20.67 -2.97
N PRO A 212 -1.53 -21.51 -2.12
CA PRO A 212 -2.39 -22.60 -2.59
C PRO A 212 -3.63 -22.08 -3.30
N PRO A 213 -4.18 -22.78 -4.32
CA PRO A 213 -5.32 -22.33 -5.13
C PRO A 213 -6.53 -21.86 -4.32
N SER A 214 -6.82 -22.50 -3.19
CA SER A 214 -7.94 -22.16 -2.30
C SER A 214 -7.85 -20.78 -1.65
N LYS A 215 -6.65 -20.20 -1.58
CA LYS A 215 -6.37 -18.89 -0.93
C LYS A 215 -6.15 -17.76 -1.93
N ARG A 216 -5.95 -18.05 -3.23
CA ARG A 216 -5.56 -17.05 -4.23
C ARG A 216 -6.60 -15.95 -4.45
N LYS A 217 -7.90 -16.22 -4.22
CA LYS A 217 -8.96 -15.21 -4.25
C LYS A 217 -8.83 -14.10 -3.18
N GLN A 218 -7.97 -14.29 -2.18
CA GLN A 218 -7.66 -13.31 -1.15
C GLN A 218 -6.37 -12.53 -1.46
N VAL A 219 -5.71 -12.82 -2.59
CA VAL A 219 -4.44 -12.19 -3.01
C VAL A 219 -4.67 -11.30 -4.23
N TYR A 220 -4.22 -10.07 -4.11
CA TYR A 220 -4.26 -9.05 -5.15
C TYR A 220 -2.84 -8.80 -5.65
N CYS A 221 -2.60 -9.00 -6.95
CA CYS A 221 -1.34 -8.64 -7.59
C CYS A 221 -1.36 -7.13 -7.87
N ILE A 222 -0.40 -6.42 -7.30
CA ILE A 222 -0.21 -4.98 -7.46
C ILE A 222 1.19 -4.70 -8.02
N HIS A 223 1.49 -3.46 -8.34
CA HIS A 223 2.79 -3.02 -8.88
C HIS A 223 3.20 -3.79 -10.13
N ILE A 224 2.22 -4.15 -10.97
CA ILE A 224 2.42 -5.00 -12.14
C ILE A 224 3.17 -4.26 -13.25
N ASP A 225 4.10 -4.96 -13.91
CA ASP A 225 4.88 -4.43 -15.01
C ASP A 225 4.12 -4.45 -16.35
N GLU A 226 4.68 -3.82 -17.40
CA GLU A 226 4.07 -3.71 -18.73
C GLU A 226 3.80 -5.06 -19.40
N ARG A 227 4.57 -6.10 -19.06
CA ARG A 227 4.48 -7.42 -19.67
C ARG A 227 3.63 -8.38 -18.85
N PHE A 228 3.07 -7.91 -17.75
CA PHE A 228 2.30 -8.75 -16.83
C PHE A 228 1.04 -9.29 -17.52
N ASP A 229 0.92 -10.61 -17.59
CA ASP A 229 -0.26 -11.26 -18.16
C ASP A 229 -1.40 -11.34 -17.12
N ILE A 230 -2.28 -10.35 -17.20
CA ILE A 230 -3.48 -10.25 -16.35
C ILE A 230 -4.38 -11.48 -16.48
N ASN A 231 -4.50 -12.05 -17.69
CA ASN A 231 -5.35 -13.21 -17.92
C ASN A 231 -4.76 -14.46 -17.27
N LEU A 232 -3.44 -14.63 -17.35
CA LEU A 232 -2.75 -15.71 -16.64
C LEU A 232 -2.98 -15.62 -15.13
N ALA A 233 -2.78 -14.44 -14.53
CA ALA A 233 -3.00 -14.24 -13.09
C ALA A 233 -4.43 -14.57 -12.67
N LYS A 234 -5.44 -14.10 -13.42
CA LYS A 234 -6.86 -14.41 -13.19
C LYS A 234 -7.15 -15.91 -13.34
N ASN A 235 -6.60 -16.56 -14.36
CA ASN A 235 -6.76 -18.01 -14.57
C ASN A 235 -6.10 -18.83 -13.45
N LEU A 236 -5.02 -18.34 -12.85
CA LEU A 236 -4.41 -18.91 -11.66
C LEU A 236 -5.26 -18.69 -10.38
N GLY A 237 -6.27 -17.82 -10.44
CA GLY A 237 -7.18 -17.52 -9.34
C GLY A 237 -6.83 -16.30 -8.51
N PHE A 238 -5.83 -15.50 -8.91
CA PHE A 238 -5.47 -14.24 -8.27
C PHE A 238 -6.38 -13.08 -8.69
N ASN A 239 -6.48 -12.06 -7.84
CA ASN A 239 -7.17 -10.83 -8.19
C ASN A 239 -6.20 -9.81 -8.79
N ILE A 240 -6.73 -9.02 -9.73
CA ILE A 240 -6.12 -7.79 -10.23
C ILE A 240 -7.13 -6.69 -9.95
N PRO A 241 -6.74 -5.63 -9.22
CA PRO A 241 -7.63 -4.53 -8.84
C PRO A 241 -8.21 -3.76 -10.01
#